data_1047cc36536cb2846dec812397762888
#
_entry.id   1047cc36536cb2846dec812397762888
#
_cell.length_a   1.000
_cell.length_b   1.000
_cell.length_c   1.000
_cell.angle_alpha   90.00
_cell.angle_beta   90.00
_cell.angle_gamma   90.00
#
_symmetry.space_group_name_H-M   'P 1'
#
loop_
_entity.id
_entity.type
_entity.pdbx_description
1 polymer ?
#
loop_
_entity_poly.entity_id
_entity_poly.type
_entity_poly.pdbx_seq_one_letter_code
_entity_poly.pdbx_strand_id
1 'polypeptide(L)'
;MKAFLLAAGNGTRLRPITDNIPKCLVPIQGMPMLAIWLRLCQTLGVTELLINLHAHADVVRTYLQRCGEGDVRVHVTEEKQLLGSAGTLRANRKWVEEEDLFWVFYADVLHRANLPAMLRSHREQGPAATLGVYEVPEPSRCGIVTANSLGVIEHFVEKPTHPTSNLAFSGLMIGTRGVLDVIPDDVPADIGFHVLPKLTGQMLAFPIRDYLIDIGTLANYQQAQATWPGL
;
A
#
# COMPACT_ATOMS: atom_id res chain seq x y z
N MET A 1 1.25 -8.67 -14.76
CA MET A 1 0.81 -7.50 -13.95
C MET A 1 1.78 -7.29 -12.81
N LYS A 2 2.25 -6.08 -12.62
CA LYS A 2 3.26 -5.71 -11.61
C LYS A 2 2.64 -5.03 -10.40
N ALA A 3 3.32 -5.15 -9.25
CA ALA A 3 2.91 -4.51 -8.02
C ALA A 3 4.10 -3.91 -7.27
N PHE A 4 3.91 -2.74 -6.66
CA PHE A 4 4.79 -2.19 -5.63
C PHE A 4 4.29 -2.62 -4.25
N LEU A 5 5.19 -3.08 -3.40
CA LEU A 5 4.95 -3.29 -1.98
C LEU A 5 5.84 -2.32 -1.19
N LEU A 6 5.25 -1.26 -0.67
CA LEU A 6 5.95 -0.19 0.02
C LEU A 6 6.28 -0.62 1.45
N ALA A 7 7.55 -0.95 1.70
CA ALA A 7 8.02 -1.58 2.94
C ALA A 7 9.19 -0.85 3.62
N ALA A 8 9.66 0.29 3.08
CA ALA A 8 10.85 1.00 3.60
C ALA A 8 10.64 1.75 4.94
N GLY A 9 9.45 1.70 5.54
CA GLY A 9 9.15 2.39 6.78
C GLY A 9 9.98 1.89 7.97
N ASN A 10 10.48 2.81 8.81
CA ASN A 10 11.33 2.52 9.98
C ASN A 10 10.63 1.74 11.11
N GLY A 11 9.31 1.61 11.10
CA GLY A 11 8.55 0.85 12.08
C GLY A 11 8.61 1.37 13.52
N THR A 12 9.02 2.60 13.76
CA THR A 12 9.33 3.17 15.09
C THR A 12 8.18 3.08 16.10
N ARG A 13 6.93 3.14 15.63
CA ARG A 13 5.72 3.02 16.47
C ARG A 13 5.42 1.59 16.94
N LEU A 14 6.09 0.59 16.36
CA LEU A 14 5.99 -0.83 16.74
C LEU A 14 7.11 -1.29 17.68
N ARG A 15 8.01 -0.41 18.08
CA ARG A 15 9.05 -0.78 19.05
C ARG A 15 8.44 -1.28 20.36
N PRO A 16 9.06 -2.29 20.98
CA PRO A 16 10.39 -2.88 20.72
C PRO A 16 10.40 -3.97 19.63
N ILE A 17 9.25 -4.38 19.07
CA ILE A 17 9.16 -5.50 18.11
C ILE A 17 10.06 -5.25 16.88
N THR A 18 10.07 -4.01 16.40
CA THR A 18 10.82 -3.61 15.19
C THR A 18 12.26 -3.15 15.47
N ASP A 19 12.79 -3.35 16.65
CA ASP A 19 14.21 -3.05 16.93
C ASP A 19 15.15 -3.97 16.16
N ASN A 20 14.74 -5.23 15.94
CA ASN A 20 15.56 -6.25 15.27
C ASN A 20 14.85 -6.92 14.07
N ILE A 21 13.59 -6.59 13.81
CA ILE A 21 12.78 -7.19 12.74
C ILE A 21 12.18 -6.06 11.90
N PRO A 22 12.40 -6.04 10.57
CA PRO A 22 11.75 -5.06 9.71
C PRO A 22 10.23 -5.25 9.75
N LYS A 23 9.47 -4.13 9.69
CA LYS A 23 8.02 -4.14 9.84
C LYS A 23 7.31 -5.14 8.92
N CYS A 24 7.78 -5.30 7.69
CA CYS A 24 7.21 -6.25 6.74
C CYS A 24 7.45 -7.72 7.09
N LEU A 25 8.34 -8.03 8.04
CA LEU A 25 8.54 -9.38 8.55
C LEU A 25 7.94 -9.63 9.94
N VAL A 26 7.28 -8.64 10.52
CA VAL A 26 6.56 -8.82 11.79
C VAL A 26 5.51 -9.92 11.61
N PRO A 27 5.48 -10.96 12.48
CA PRO A 27 4.56 -12.08 12.29
C PRO A 27 3.14 -11.74 12.77
N ILE A 28 2.15 -12.14 12.00
CA ILE A 28 0.74 -12.18 12.39
C ILE A 28 0.34 -13.63 12.55
N GLN A 29 -0.04 -14.05 13.76
CA GLN A 29 -0.35 -15.45 14.09
C GLN A 29 0.74 -16.43 13.60
N GLY A 30 2.01 -16.04 13.76
CA GLY A 30 3.16 -16.85 13.35
C GLY A 30 3.57 -16.71 11.88
N MET A 31 2.81 -16.04 11.02
CA MET A 31 3.15 -15.84 9.61
C MET A 31 3.67 -14.41 9.37
N PRO A 32 4.89 -14.22 8.82
CA PRO A 32 5.40 -12.90 8.48
C PRO A 32 4.47 -12.15 7.52
N MET A 33 4.28 -10.84 7.74
CA MET A 33 3.46 -9.99 6.86
C MET A 33 3.84 -10.12 5.38
N LEU A 34 5.15 -10.20 5.08
CA LEU A 34 5.63 -10.38 3.71
C LEU A 34 5.15 -11.71 3.10
N ALA A 35 5.09 -12.80 3.89
CA ALA A 35 4.54 -14.07 3.41
C ALA A 35 3.04 -13.96 3.07
N ILE A 36 2.29 -13.22 3.89
CA ILE A 36 0.88 -12.94 3.62
C ILE A 36 0.75 -12.18 2.30
N TRP A 37 1.54 -11.11 2.10
CA TRP A 37 1.53 -10.33 0.88
C TRP A 37 1.93 -11.13 -0.36
N LEU A 38 2.95 -11.99 -0.28
CA LEU A 38 3.35 -12.86 -1.40
C LEU A 38 2.21 -13.80 -1.82
N ARG A 39 1.49 -14.40 -0.86
CA ARG A 39 0.31 -15.24 -1.15
C ARG A 39 -0.84 -14.43 -1.77
N LEU A 40 -1.12 -13.23 -1.26
CA LEU A 40 -2.12 -12.34 -1.85
C LEU A 40 -1.77 -11.96 -3.29
N CYS A 41 -0.52 -11.59 -3.55
CA CYS A 41 -0.02 -11.28 -4.89
C CYS A 41 -0.16 -12.45 -5.85
N GLN A 42 0.19 -13.67 -5.41
CA GLN A 42 0.01 -14.89 -6.18
C GLN A 42 -1.45 -15.12 -6.55
N THR A 43 -2.36 -15.05 -5.57
CA THR A 43 -3.80 -15.22 -5.78
C THR A 43 -4.38 -14.18 -6.73
N LEU A 44 -3.84 -12.96 -6.71
CA LEU A 44 -4.26 -11.85 -7.57
C LEU A 44 -3.69 -11.93 -9.01
N GLY A 45 -2.77 -12.87 -9.26
CA GLY A 45 -2.10 -13.00 -10.56
C GLY A 45 -1.03 -11.92 -10.81
N VAL A 46 -0.46 -11.38 -9.74
CA VAL A 46 0.74 -10.53 -9.80
C VAL A 46 1.92 -11.44 -10.16
N THR A 47 2.64 -11.11 -11.22
CA THR A 47 3.79 -11.90 -11.71
C THR A 47 5.12 -11.35 -11.20
N GLU A 48 5.18 -10.03 -10.94
CA GLU A 48 6.37 -9.35 -10.46
C GLU A 48 6.00 -8.37 -9.33
N LEU A 49 6.76 -8.42 -8.24
CA LEU A 49 6.58 -7.57 -7.06
C LEU A 49 7.86 -6.81 -6.77
N LEU A 50 7.81 -5.48 -6.77
CA LEU A 50 8.93 -4.64 -6.35
C LEU A 50 8.73 -4.23 -4.90
N ILE A 51 9.71 -4.57 -4.05
CA ILE A 51 9.72 -4.19 -2.62
C ILE A 51 10.82 -3.17 -2.40
N ASN A 52 10.47 -2.01 -1.84
CA ASN A 52 11.46 -1.04 -1.39
C ASN A 52 11.86 -1.33 0.07
N LEU A 53 13.15 -1.28 0.34
CA LEU A 53 13.73 -1.53 1.66
C LEU A 53 14.60 -0.35 2.09
N HIS A 54 14.70 -0.16 3.41
CA HIS A 54 15.59 0.82 4.03
C HIS A 54 16.24 0.22 5.28
N ALA A 55 15.58 0.26 6.43
CA ALA A 55 16.08 -0.35 7.65
C ALA A 55 16.00 -1.89 7.56
N HIS A 56 17.03 -2.57 8.06
CA HIS A 56 17.13 -4.05 8.13
C HIS A 56 16.96 -4.74 6.76
N ALA A 57 17.43 -4.13 5.67
CA ALA A 57 17.31 -4.67 4.31
C ALA A 57 17.89 -6.09 4.18
N ASP A 58 19.02 -6.37 4.86
CA ASP A 58 19.67 -7.68 4.83
C ASP A 58 18.80 -8.80 5.43
N VAL A 59 18.02 -8.48 6.45
CA VAL A 59 17.09 -9.43 7.07
C VAL A 59 16.00 -9.84 6.08
N VAL A 60 15.45 -8.87 5.33
CA VAL A 60 14.44 -9.13 4.30
C VAL A 60 15.04 -9.93 3.14
N ARG A 61 16.24 -9.56 2.66
CA ARG A 61 16.94 -10.30 1.60
C ARG A 61 17.17 -11.75 1.99
N THR A 62 17.67 -11.97 3.21
CA THR A 62 17.89 -13.33 3.75
C THR A 62 16.59 -14.12 3.84
N TYR A 63 15.51 -13.48 4.25
CA TYR A 63 14.19 -14.11 4.28
C TYR A 63 13.74 -14.53 2.88
N LEU A 64 13.81 -13.62 1.90
CA LEU A 64 13.42 -13.90 0.51
C LEU A 64 14.25 -15.03 -0.12
N GLN A 65 15.56 -15.07 0.13
CA GLN A 65 16.43 -16.16 -0.32
C GLN A 65 16.01 -17.53 0.25
N ARG A 66 15.57 -17.57 1.51
CA ARG A 66 15.09 -18.81 2.16
C ARG A 66 13.71 -19.25 1.66
N CYS A 67 12.86 -18.34 1.24
CA CYS A 67 11.56 -18.66 0.65
C CYS A 67 11.68 -19.34 -0.72
N GLY A 68 12.84 -19.20 -1.38
CA GLY A 68 13.05 -19.71 -2.73
C GLY A 68 12.31 -18.91 -3.81
N GLU A 69 12.44 -19.36 -5.06
CA GLU A 69 11.69 -18.78 -6.18
C GLU A 69 10.24 -19.31 -6.10
N GLY A 70 9.31 -18.38 -5.83
CA GLY A 70 7.88 -18.64 -5.92
C GLY A 70 7.30 -18.19 -7.27
N ASP A 71 5.98 -18.30 -7.45
CA ASP A 71 5.28 -17.86 -8.66
C ASP A 71 5.34 -16.34 -8.88
N VAL A 72 5.68 -15.57 -7.84
CA VAL A 72 5.84 -14.11 -7.88
C VAL A 72 7.32 -13.77 -7.86
N ARG A 73 7.85 -13.23 -8.95
CA ARG A 73 9.24 -12.75 -9.01
C ARG A 73 9.38 -11.48 -8.17
N VAL A 74 10.24 -11.51 -7.14
CA VAL A 74 10.47 -10.38 -6.23
C VAL A 74 11.70 -9.58 -6.67
N HIS A 75 11.49 -8.29 -6.93
CA HIS A 75 12.53 -7.30 -7.15
C HIS A 75 12.72 -6.47 -5.89
N VAL A 76 13.97 -6.28 -5.47
CA VAL A 76 14.28 -5.48 -4.28
C VAL A 76 15.01 -4.21 -4.69
N THR A 77 14.47 -3.06 -4.29
CA THR A 77 15.16 -1.77 -4.37
C THR A 77 15.52 -1.30 -2.96
N GLU A 78 16.76 -0.86 -2.76
CA GLU A 78 17.21 -0.36 -1.47
C GLU A 78 17.37 1.15 -1.51
N GLU A 79 16.72 1.83 -0.58
CA GLU A 79 16.74 3.27 -0.43
C GLU A 79 17.80 3.66 0.62
N LYS A 80 18.90 4.27 0.20
CA LYS A 80 19.91 4.82 1.14
C LYS A 80 19.34 5.94 2.01
N GLN A 81 18.42 6.71 1.45
CA GLN A 81 17.60 7.70 2.12
C GLN A 81 16.14 7.43 1.76
N LEU A 82 15.23 7.63 2.71
CA LEU A 82 13.80 7.43 2.46
C LEU A 82 13.31 8.38 1.36
N LEU A 83 12.84 7.80 0.27
CA LEU A 83 12.32 8.57 -0.86
C LEU A 83 10.86 9.02 -0.66
N GLY A 84 10.17 8.43 0.33
CA GLY A 84 8.73 8.55 0.48
C GLY A 84 7.96 7.65 -0.49
N SER A 85 6.69 7.42 -0.22
CA SER A 85 5.86 6.46 -0.99
C SER A 85 5.80 6.79 -2.48
N ALA A 86 5.62 8.05 -2.87
CA ALA A 86 5.63 8.49 -4.26
C ALA A 86 7.04 8.53 -4.86
N GLY A 87 8.05 8.93 -4.08
CA GLY A 87 9.44 8.94 -4.52
C GLY A 87 9.94 7.56 -4.90
N THR A 88 9.52 6.50 -4.18
CA THR A 88 9.78 5.10 -4.56
C THR A 88 9.21 4.77 -5.93
N LEU A 89 7.94 5.11 -6.19
CA LEU A 89 7.30 4.87 -7.49
C LEU A 89 8.06 5.59 -8.60
N ARG A 90 8.42 6.84 -8.40
CA ARG A 90 9.18 7.65 -9.35
C ARG A 90 10.54 7.05 -9.66
N ALA A 91 11.32 6.71 -8.64
CA ALA A 91 12.65 6.13 -8.81
C ALA A 91 12.62 4.82 -9.62
N ASN A 92 11.51 4.11 -9.58
CA ASN A 92 11.32 2.84 -10.26
C ASN A 92 10.29 2.92 -11.41
N ARG A 93 9.97 4.13 -11.94
CA ARG A 93 8.94 4.32 -12.97
C ARG A 93 9.16 3.48 -14.23
N LYS A 94 10.40 3.30 -14.63
CA LYS A 94 10.76 2.49 -15.81
C LYS A 94 10.35 1.02 -15.66
N TRP A 95 10.30 0.51 -14.45
CA TRP A 95 9.94 -0.88 -14.19
C TRP A 95 8.47 -1.18 -14.53
N VAL A 96 7.58 -0.18 -14.47
CA VAL A 96 6.15 -0.29 -14.83
C VAL A 96 5.79 0.47 -16.10
N GLU A 97 6.78 0.93 -16.87
CA GLU A 97 6.56 1.81 -18.02
C GLU A 97 5.69 1.17 -19.11
N GLU A 98 5.78 -0.16 -19.27
CA GLU A 98 5.02 -0.94 -20.24
C GLU A 98 3.70 -1.50 -19.71
N GLU A 99 3.38 -1.24 -18.42
CA GLU A 99 2.14 -1.71 -17.80
C GLU A 99 1.02 -0.69 -18.01
N ASP A 100 -0.16 -1.10 -18.47
CA ASP A 100 -1.35 -0.25 -18.53
C ASP A 100 -1.79 0.19 -17.14
N LEU A 101 -1.62 -0.71 -16.17
CA LEU A 101 -1.93 -0.50 -14.76
C LEU A 101 -0.99 -1.31 -13.86
N PHE A 102 -0.80 -0.85 -12.63
CA PHE A 102 -0.01 -1.53 -11.60
C PHE A 102 -0.65 -1.37 -10.22
N TRP A 103 -0.36 -2.32 -9.35
CA TRP A 103 -0.76 -2.22 -7.95
C TRP A 103 0.26 -1.46 -7.12
N VAL A 104 -0.24 -0.76 -6.11
CA VAL A 104 0.56 -0.20 -5.02
C VAL A 104 -0.05 -0.64 -3.71
N PHE A 105 0.75 -1.32 -2.89
CA PHE A 105 0.36 -1.84 -1.59
C PHE A 105 1.25 -1.28 -0.49
N TYR A 106 0.66 -0.90 0.62
CA TYR A 106 1.41 -0.57 1.83
C TYR A 106 1.60 -1.85 2.64
N ALA A 107 2.86 -2.24 2.86
CA ALA A 107 3.23 -3.53 3.44
C ALA A 107 2.73 -3.76 4.88
N ASP A 108 2.29 -2.70 5.55
CA ASP A 108 1.75 -2.73 6.91
C ASP A 108 0.23 -2.85 6.98
N VAL A 109 -0.43 -2.96 5.85
CA VAL A 109 -1.88 -3.17 5.78
C VAL A 109 -2.21 -4.66 5.71
N LEU A 110 -2.96 -5.15 6.68
CA LEU A 110 -3.49 -6.51 6.73
C LEU A 110 -4.97 -6.48 6.35
N HIS A 111 -5.40 -7.24 5.33
CA HIS A 111 -6.75 -7.11 4.80
C HIS A 111 -7.33 -8.39 4.20
N ARG A 112 -8.67 -8.39 4.05
CA ARG A 112 -9.47 -9.38 3.29
C ARG A 112 -10.24 -8.72 2.14
N ALA A 113 -9.77 -7.57 1.67
CA ALA A 113 -10.41 -6.83 0.58
C ALA A 113 -10.52 -7.69 -0.69
N ASN A 114 -11.66 -7.57 -1.39
CA ASN A 114 -11.89 -8.23 -2.68
C ASN A 114 -11.12 -7.50 -3.79
N LEU A 115 -9.80 -7.73 -3.86
CA LEU A 115 -8.92 -7.11 -4.87
C LEU A 115 -9.32 -7.46 -6.32
N PRO A 116 -9.77 -8.69 -6.64
CA PRO A 116 -10.30 -9.00 -7.98
C PRO A 116 -11.50 -8.13 -8.38
N ALA A 117 -12.41 -7.82 -7.45
CA ALA A 117 -13.54 -6.91 -7.71
C ALA A 117 -13.05 -5.47 -7.91
N MET A 118 -12.08 -5.02 -7.10
CA MET A 118 -11.46 -3.69 -7.26
C MET A 118 -10.80 -3.54 -8.64
N LEU A 119 -10.10 -4.58 -9.12
CA LEU A 119 -9.48 -4.58 -10.44
C LEU A 119 -10.50 -4.54 -11.57
N ARG A 120 -11.61 -5.29 -11.45
CA ARG A 120 -12.71 -5.22 -12.43
C ARG A 120 -13.30 -3.82 -12.51
N SER A 121 -13.63 -3.22 -11.36
CA SER A 121 -14.18 -1.85 -11.29
C SER A 121 -13.22 -0.83 -11.91
N HIS A 122 -11.92 -0.96 -11.66
CA HIS A 122 -10.91 -0.10 -12.27
C HIS A 122 -10.91 -0.23 -13.81
N ARG A 123 -10.92 -1.46 -14.33
CA ARG A 123 -10.90 -1.71 -15.79
C ARG A 123 -12.17 -1.24 -16.50
N GLU A 124 -13.33 -1.35 -15.85
CA GLU A 124 -14.64 -0.95 -16.42
C GLU A 124 -14.76 0.57 -16.52
N GLN A 125 -14.19 1.31 -15.57
CA GLN A 125 -14.37 2.76 -15.49
C GLN A 125 -13.15 3.56 -15.98
N GLY A 126 -11.96 2.96 -16.05
CA GLY A 126 -10.75 3.54 -16.60
C GLY A 126 -10.23 4.81 -15.90
N PRO A 127 -10.22 4.92 -14.56
CA PRO A 127 -9.71 6.10 -13.86
C PRO A 127 -8.18 6.14 -13.90
N ALA A 128 -7.59 7.30 -13.56
CA ALA A 128 -6.14 7.40 -13.34
C ALA A 128 -5.67 6.54 -12.16
N ALA A 129 -6.50 6.43 -11.12
CA ALA A 129 -6.26 5.51 -10.00
C ALA A 129 -7.58 5.04 -9.38
N THR A 130 -7.56 3.85 -8.75
CA THR A 130 -8.62 3.37 -7.85
C THR A 130 -8.03 3.18 -6.47
N LEU A 131 -8.65 3.79 -5.48
CA LEU A 131 -8.23 3.71 -4.07
C LEU A 131 -9.15 2.76 -3.32
N GLY A 132 -8.59 1.77 -2.62
CA GLY A 132 -9.32 1.07 -1.59
C GLY A 132 -9.60 2.04 -0.44
N VAL A 133 -10.88 2.15 -0.03
CA VAL A 133 -11.29 3.07 1.04
C VAL A 133 -12.09 2.33 2.10
N TYR A 134 -11.96 2.75 3.36
CA TYR A 134 -12.65 2.15 4.50
C TYR A 134 -12.97 3.20 5.57
N GLU A 135 -13.92 2.92 6.43
CA GLU A 135 -14.29 3.82 7.52
C GLU A 135 -13.31 3.74 8.68
N VAL A 136 -12.91 4.89 9.22
CA VAL A 136 -11.98 5.00 10.34
C VAL A 136 -12.58 5.80 11.50
N PRO A 137 -12.26 5.44 12.77
CA PRO A 137 -12.71 6.19 13.92
C PRO A 137 -11.95 7.51 14.15
N GLU A 138 -10.69 7.60 13.68
CA GLU A 138 -9.81 8.76 13.87
C GLU A 138 -9.36 9.34 12.51
N PRO A 139 -10.26 10.02 11.77
CA PRO A 139 -9.95 10.44 10.39
C PRO A 139 -8.83 11.48 10.28
N SER A 140 -8.57 12.27 11.32
CA SER A 140 -7.47 13.25 11.32
C SER A 140 -6.06 12.65 11.19
N ARG A 141 -5.94 11.33 11.30
CA ARG A 141 -4.65 10.61 11.20
C ARG A 141 -4.43 9.93 9.84
N CYS A 142 -5.41 10.00 8.95
CA CYS A 142 -5.46 9.27 7.68
C CYS A 142 -5.61 10.21 6.48
N GLY A 143 -5.36 9.70 5.28
CA GLY A 143 -5.75 10.35 4.04
C GLY A 143 -7.25 10.21 3.83
N ILE A 144 -8.01 11.31 3.92
CA ILE A 144 -9.48 11.32 3.91
C ILE A 144 -10.03 11.60 2.54
N VAL A 145 -11.03 10.81 2.17
CA VAL A 145 -11.69 10.81 0.87
C VAL A 145 -13.12 11.32 1.00
N THR A 146 -13.53 12.16 0.05
CA THR A 146 -14.93 12.44 -0.23
C THR A 146 -15.21 12.05 -1.68
N ALA A 147 -16.21 11.19 -1.88
CA ALA A 147 -16.60 10.71 -3.21
C ALA A 147 -18.09 10.98 -3.47
N ASN A 148 -18.44 11.19 -4.74
CA ASN A 148 -19.83 11.34 -5.18
C ASN A 148 -20.54 9.97 -5.28
N SER A 149 -21.81 10.01 -5.69
CA SER A 149 -22.66 8.80 -5.82
C SER A 149 -22.18 7.80 -6.87
N LEU A 150 -21.31 8.20 -7.79
CA LEU A 150 -20.69 7.34 -8.80
C LEU A 150 -19.36 6.75 -8.31
N GLY A 151 -18.92 7.08 -7.08
CA GLY A 151 -17.65 6.64 -6.51
C GLY A 151 -16.45 7.47 -6.98
N VAL A 152 -16.65 8.55 -7.75
CA VAL A 152 -15.55 9.44 -8.13
C VAL A 152 -15.11 10.27 -6.94
N ILE A 153 -13.80 10.26 -6.64
CA ILE A 153 -13.21 11.02 -5.55
C ILE A 153 -13.13 12.49 -5.93
N GLU A 154 -13.92 13.31 -5.26
CA GLU A 154 -13.98 14.76 -5.46
C GLU A 154 -12.98 15.52 -4.58
N HIS A 155 -12.67 14.98 -3.40
CA HIS A 155 -11.69 15.56 -2.51
C HIS A 155 -10.82 14.47 -1.87
N PHE A 156 -9.54 14.77 -1.74
CA PHE A 156 -8.57 14.00 -0.98
C PHE A 156 -7.72 14.95 -0.11
N VAL A 157 -7.66 14.71 1.18
CA VAL A 157 -6.84 15.49 2.10
C VAL A 157 -6.08 14.54 3.05
N GLU A 158 -4.75 14.60 3.00
CA GLU A 158 -3.90 13.80 3.89
C GLU A 158 -3.85 14.44 5.28
N LYS A 159 -4.26 13.70 6.31
CA LYS A 159 -4.26 14.07 7.73
C LYS A 159 -4.89 15.44 8.00
N PRO A 160 -6.15 15.64 7.62
CA PRO A 160 -6.84 16.92 7.81
C PRO A 160 -7.00 17.27 9.28
N THR A 161 -6.84 18.54 9.63
CA THR A 161 -7.17 19.04 10.98
C THR A 161 -8.67 19.05 11.25
N HIS A 162 -9.47 19.23 10.18
CA HIS A 162 -10.93 19.22 10.22
C HIS A 162 -11.45 18.26 9.15
N PRO A 163 -11.53 16.95 9.44
CA PRO A 163 -11.98 15.97 8.47
C PRO A 163 -13.46 16.17 8.12
N THR A 164 -13.77 16.09 6.83
CA THR A 164 -15.14 16.22 6.28
C THR A 164 -15.84 14.87 6.08
N SER A 165 -15.10 13.77 6.28
CA SER A 165 -15.56 12.39 6.12
C SER A 165 -14.77 11.49 7.07
N ASN A 166 -15.28 10.30 7.34
CA ASN A 166 -14.55 9.21 8.02
C ASN A 166 -14.01 8.15 7.04
N LEU A 167 -14.17 8.38 5.73
CA LEU A 167 -13.71 7.45 4.70
C LEU A 167 -12.23 7.69 4.40
N ALA A 168 -11.38 6.72 4.70
CA ALA A 168 -9.94 6.83 4.60
C ALA A 168 -9.36 5.97 3.47
N PHE A 169 -8.27 6.42 2.86
CA PHE A 169 -7.42 5.62 1.98
C PHE A 169 -6.77 4.48 2.76
N SER A 170 -6.93 3.29 2.25
CA SER A 170 -6.50 2.05 2.92
C SER A 170 -5.03 1.67 2.72
N GLY A 171 -4.31 2.35 1.82
CA GLY A 171 -2.99 1.91 1.36
C GLY A 171 -3.03 0.84 0.26
N LEU A 172 -4.22 0.54 -0.29
CA LEU A 172 -4.41 -0.34 -1.45
C LEU A 172 -4.81 0.50 -2.65
N MET A 173 -4.02 0.52 -3.69
CA MET A 173 -4.25 1.35 -4.87
C MET A 173 -3.94 0.60 -6.16
N ILE A 174 -4.76 0.84 -7.18
CA ILE A 174 -4.41 0.59 -8.58
C ILE A 174 -4.06 1.93 -9.19
N GLY A 175 -2.92 2.03 -9.84
CA GLY A 175 -2.49 3.22 -10.56
C GLY A 175 -2.24 2.94 -12.03
N THR A 176 -2.39 3.96 -12.85
CA THR A 176 -1.96 4.00 -14.24
C THR A 176 -0.75 4.93 -14.38
N ARG A 177 -0.25 5.11 -15.61
CA ARG A 177 0.81 6.07 -15.90
C ARG A 177 0.47 7.49 -15.39
N GLY A 178 -0.80 7.90 -15.42
CA GLY A 178 -1.23 9.20 -14.92
C GLY A 178 -0.86 9.47 -13.46
N VAL A 179 -0.75 8.41 -12.62
CA VAL A 179 -0.24 8.54 -11.25
C VAL A 179 1.24 8.93 -11.24
N LEU A 180 2.06 8.33 -12.13
CA LEU A 180 3.50 8.59 -12.18
C LEU A 180 3.83 9.99 -12.71
N ASP A 181 2.99 10.50 -13.62
CA ASP A 181 3.23 11.78 -14.29
C ASP A 181 3.02 13.01 -13.38
N VAL A 182 2.26 12.85 -12.28
CA VAL A 182 2.01 13.93 -11.31
C VAL A 182 2.94 13.89 -10.08
N ILE A 183 3.84 12.89 -9.98
CA ILE A 183 4.80 12.80 -8.88
C ILE A 183 5.82 13.93 -9.01
N PRO A 184 6.08 14.73 -7.95
CA PRO A 184 7.06 15.81 -7.99
C PRO A 184 8.50 15.27 -8.09
N ASP A 185 9.41 16.15 -8.54
CA ASP A 185 10.83 15.83 -8.67
C ASP A 185 11.54 15.74 -7.32
N ASP A 186 11.08 16.50 -6.35
CA ASP A 186 11.69 16.57 -5.02
C ASP A 186 11.37 15.31 -4.20
N VAL A 187 12.34 14.86 -3.41
CA VAL A 187 12.19 13.75 -2.46
C VAL A 187 12.56 14.25 -1.05
N PRO A 188 11.93 13.72 -0.01
CA PRO A 188 10.93 12.67 -0.02
C PRO A 188 9.56 13.13 -0.56
N ALA A 189 8.95 12.34 -1.44
CA ALA A 189 7.59 12.56 -1.94
C ALA A 189 6.64 11.47 -1.44
N ASP A 190 5.46 11.87 -0.96
CA ASP A 190 4.43 10.98 -0.42
C ASP A 190 3.20 10.94 -1.32
N ILE A 191 2.60 9.76 -1.48
CA ILE A 191 1.43 9.57 -2.32
C ILE A 191 0.25 10.42 -1.82
N GLY A 192 -0.02 10.39 -0.51
CA GLY A 192 -1.15 11.11 0.09
C GLY A 192 -0.98 12.63 0.02
N PHE A 193 0.21 13.16 0.31
CA PHE A 193 0.45 14.61 0.30
C PHE A 193 0.66 15.20 -1.09
N HIS A 194 1.33 14.47 -1.99
CA HIS A 194 1.89 15.10 -3.19
C HIS A 194 1.28 14.60 -4.51
N VAL A 195 0.56 13.46 -4.48
CA VAL A 195 0.02 12.82 -5.69
C VAL A 195 -1.51 12.82 -5.69
N LEU A 196 -2.14 12.20 -4.70
CA LEU A 196 -3.60 12.01 -4.70
C LEU A 196 -4.40 13.31 -4.74
N PRO A 197 -4.00 14.42 -4.06
CA PRO A 197 -4.71 15.69 -4.19
C PRO A 197 -4.76 16.24 -5.63
N LYS A 198 -3.73 15.92 -6.46
CA LYS A 198 -3.67 16.38 -7.87
C LYS A 198 -4.54 15.55 -8.82
N LEU A 199 -4.99 14.37 -8.37
CA LEU A 199 -5.79 13.43 -9.16
C LEU A 199 -7.27 13.44 -8.80
N THR A 200 -7.72 14.36 -7.95
CA THR A 200 -9.15 14.53 -7.64
C THR A 200 -9.98 14.70 -8.91
N GLY A 201 -11.15 14.08 -8.95
CA GLY A 201 -12.00 13.99 -10.16
C GLY A 201 -11.57 12.91 -11.17
N GLN A 202 -10.38 12.32 -11.01
CA GLN A 202 -9.84 11.29 -11.90
C GLN A 202 -9.63 9.94 -11.19
N MET A 203 -10.03 9.83 -9.93
CA MET A 203 -9.87 8.64 -9.11
C MET A 203 -11.22 8.06 -8.70
N LEU A 204 -11.25 6.74 -8.48
CA LEU A 204 -12.39 6.02 -7.92
C LEU A 204 -12.11 5.55 -6.49
N ALA A 205 -13.13 5.62 -5.65
CA ALA A 205 -13.19 5.00 -4.34
C ALA A 205 -13.77 3.60 -4.46
N PHE A 206 -13.03 2.58 -4.04
CA PHE A 206 -13.51 1.20 -3.91
C PHE A 206 -13.73 0.88 -2.43
N PRO A 207 -14.98 0.76 -1.94
CA PRO A 207 -15.26 0.51 -0.54
C PRO A 207 -14.79 -0.89 -0.10
N ILE A 208 -13.98 -0.94 0.97
CA ILE A 208 -13.57 -2.17 1.65
C ILE A 208 -14.41 -2.29 2.92
N ARG A 209 -15.25 -3.31 2.96
CA ARG A 209 -16.16 -3.60 4.09
C ARG A 209 -15.70 -4.82 4.88
N ASP A 210 -14.74 -5.55 4.33
CA ASP A 210 -14.14 -6.71 4.94
C ASP A 210 -13.06 -6.30 5.95
N TYR A 211 -12.41 -7.29 6.55
CA TYR A 211 -11.33 -7.05 7.49
C TYR A 211 -10.20 -6.19 6.88
N LEU A 212 -9.86 -5.12 7.58
CA LEU A 212 -8.70 -4.28 7.25
C LEU A 212 -8.15 -3.64 8.53
N ILE A 213 -6.83 -3.71 8.72
CA ILE A 213 -6.12 -3.07 9.82
C ILE A 213 -4.70 -2.66 9.39
N ASP A 214 -4.32 -1.43 9.69
CA ASP A 214 -2.92 -0.97 9.63
C ASP A 214 -2.21 -1.42 10.91
N ILE A 215 -1.23 -2.29 10.82
CA ILE A 215 -0.44 -2.78 11.95
C ILE A 215 0.66 -1.81 12.40
N GLY A 216 0.56 -0.53 12.05
CA GLY A 216 1.56 0.49 12.33
C GLY A 216 1.76 0.86 13.79
N THR A 217 0.88 0.43 14.69
CA THR A 217 0.97 0.67 16.14
C THR A 217 0.93 -0.63 16.92
N LEU A 218 1.46 -0.63 18.16
CA LEU A 218 1.43 -1.81 19.01
C LEU A 218 0.00 -2.27 19.32
N ALA A 219 -0.94 -1.34 19.53
CA ALA A 219 -2.34 -1.65 19.77
C ALA A 219 -2.99 -2.35 18.57
N ASN A 220 -2.80 -1.82 17.36
CA ASN A 220 -3.32 -2.42 16.13
C ASN A 220 -2.66 -3.79 15.85
N TYR A 221 -1.37 -3.92 16.14
CA TYR A 221 -0.68 -5.21 16.02
C TYR A 221 -1.28 -6.26 16.96
N GLN A 222 -1.51 -5.92 18.23
CA GLN A 222 -2.16 -6.81 19.20
C GLN A 222 -3.58 -7.17 18.75
N GLN A 223 -4.34 -6.21 18.25
CA GLN A 223 -5.66 -6.45 17.67
C GLN A 223 -5.57 -7.40 16.48
N ALA A 224 -4.63 -7.18 15.56
CA ALA A 224 -4.42 -8.07 14.40
C ALA A 224 -4.09 -9.50 14.83
N GLN A 225 -3.24 -9.69 15.85
CA GLN A 225 -2.94 -11.02 16.42
C GLN A 225 -4.20 -11.74 16.92
N ALA A 226 -5.13 -11.01 17.54
CA ALA A 226 -6.35 -11.57 18.12
C ALA A 226 -7.46 -11.81 17.08
N THR A 227 -7.53 -10.98 16.04
CA THR A 227 -8.72 -10.92 15.16
C THR A 227 -8.47 -11.33 13.72
N TRP A 228 -7.22 -11.55 13.29
CA TRP A 228 -6.92 -11.94 11.93
C TRP A 228 -7.59 -13.26 11.54
N PRO A 229 -8.49 -13.28 10.55
CA PRO A 229 -9.22 -14.49 10.18
C PRO A 229 -8.44 -15.45 9.26
N GLY A 230 -7.19 -15.11 8.91
CA GLY A 230 -6.40 -15.82 7.90
C GLY A 230 -6.68 -15.35 6.47
N LEU A 231 -6.00 -15.98 5.51
CA LEU A 231 -6.18 -15.74 4.06
C LEU A 231 -7.36 -16.55 3.50
#